data_4c2dffb5f38a30cb577bc98c491dc38e
#
_entry.id   4c2dffb5f38a30cb577bc98c491dc38e
#
_cell.length_a   1.000
_cell.length_b   1.000
_cell.length_c   1.000
_cell.angle_alpha   90.00
_cell.angle_beta   90.00
_cell.angle_gamma   90.00
#
_symmetry.space_group_name_H-M   'P 1'
#
loop_
_entity.id
_entity.type
_entity.pdbx_description
1 polymer ?
#
loop_
_entity_poly.entity_id
_entity_poly.type
_entity_poly.pdbx_seq_one_letter_code
_entity_poly.pdbx_strand_id
1 'polypeptide(L)'
;GSLAEQGRLVLLVDLDPQAHLTASLGIESETVRRTVSDVLLGQSSLVAVSRETSVDGLDLVPANQELAVLDKILYKRSEYEYRLKRGLEHTHYELHDVVLMDCPPAFGTLTLNALTAADLLIIPVQCEYYAVRSLHQVLGLVSMVRHKTNPRLSYRLLVTMFDVRNKIHRLILEHLHARFTDALFRTIIQVDTRLRESPTFGLP
;
A
#
# COMPACT_ATOMS: atom_id res chain seq x y z
N GLY A 1 4.34 11.09 6.44
CA GLY A 1 5.15 12.34 6.49
C GLY A 1 4.52 13.44 5.67
N SER A 2 4.82 13.56 4.37
CA SER A 2 4.51 14.78 3.57
C SER A 2 3.04 15.19 3.53
N LEU A 3 2.08 14.27 3.59
CA LEU A 3 0.66 14.64 3.67
C LEU A 3 0.30 15.19 5.06
N ALA A 4 0.84 14.58 6.11
CA ALA A 4 0.64 15.08 7.48
C ALA A 4 1.26 16.46 7.69
N GLU A 5 2.46 16.72 7.14
CA GLU A 5 3.09 18.04 7.11
C GLU A 5 2.24 19.11 6.40
N GLN A 6 1.40 18.70 5.47
CA GLN A 6 0.42 19.57 4.78
C GLN A 6 -0.90 19.70 5.57
N GLY A 7 -0.96 19.21 6.80
CA GLY A 7 -2.13 19.29 7.68
C GLY A 7 -3.23 18.28 7.38
N ARG A 8 -2.93 17.20 6.63
CA ARG A 8 -3.87 16.11 6.40
C ARG A 8 -3.79 15.08 7.51
N LEU A 9 -4.94 14.58 7.95
CA LEU A 9 -5.02 13.43 8.84
C LEU A 9 -4.91 12.15 8.01
N VAL A 10 -3.86 11.37 8.27
CA VAL A 10 -3.48 10.20 7.45
C VAL A 10 -3.52 8.94 8.29
N LEU A 11 -4.21 7.91 7.80
CA LEU A 11 -4.13 6.56 8.34
C LEU A 11 -3.26 5.71 7.43
N LEU A 12 -2.23 5.11 7.99
CA LEU A 12 -1.45 4.06 7.34
C LEU A 12 -1.99 2.69 7.75
N VAL A 13 -2.13 1.78 6.80
CA VAL A 13 -2.51 0.39 7.08
C VAL A 13 -1.43 -0.51 6.50
N ASP A 14 -0.67 -1.16 7.37
CA ASP A 14 0.36 -2.12 6.97
C ASP A 14 -0.30 -3.49 6.72
N LEU A 15 -0.21 -3.96 5.49
CA LEU A 15 -0.74 -5.27 5.05
C LEU A 15 0.39 -6.23 4.66
N ASP A 16 1.66 -5.85 4.87
CA ASP A 16 2.77 -6.74 4.62
C ASP A 16 3.12 -7.54 5.88
N PRO A 17 3.15 -8.88 5.82
CA PRO A 17 3.63 -9.71 6.93
C PRO A 17 5.07 -9.41 7.39
N GLN A 18 5.88 -8.77 6.55
CA GLN A 18 7.22 -8.32 6.92
C GLN A 18 7.18 -7.10 7.85
N ALA A 19 6.06 -6.39 7.94
CA ALA A 19 5.83 -5.25 8.82
C ALA A 19 6.89 -4.14 8.70
N HIS A 20 7.42 -3.92 7.49
CA HIS A 20 8.44 -2.90 7.27
C HIS A 20 7.92 -1.49 7.49
N LEU A 21 6.68 -1.21 7.10
CA LEU A 21 6.05 0.08 7.37
C LEU A 21 5.90 0.29 8.89
N THR A 22 5.44 -0.72 9.62
CA THR A 22 5.32 -0.72 11.09
C THR A 22 6.66 -0.41 11.76
N ALA A 23 7.71 -1.13 11.35
CA ALA A 23 9.06 -0.95 11.89
C ALA A 23 9.66 0.43 11.55
N SER A 24 9.42 0.95 10.32
CA SER A 24 9.94 2.26 9.91
C SER A 24 9.32 3.43 10.67
N LEU A 25 8.23 3.22 11.39
CA LEU A 25 7.62 4.21 12.30
C LEU A 25 7.98 3.96 13.77
N GLY A 26 9.02 3.16 14.03
CA GLY A 26 9.54 2.93 15.38
C GLY A 26 8.71 1.96 16.22
N ILE A 27 7.79 1.19 15.62
CA ILE A 27 6.96 0.22 16.32
C ILE A 27 7.54 -1.18 16.14
N GLU A 28 7.89 -1.84 17.25
CA GLU A 28 8.36 -3.22 17.25
C GLU A 28 7.20 -4.18 16.99
N SER A 29 7.13 -4.75 15.78
CA SER A 29 6.03 -5.58 15.31
C SER A 29 5.77 -6.82 16.19
N GLU A 30 6.82 -7.38 16.82
CA GLU A 30 6.75 -8.53 17.73
C GLU A 30 6.04 -8.22 19.04
N THR A 31 6.02 -6.96 19.47
CA THR A 31 5.40 -6.52 20.72
C THR A 31 3.94 -6.13 20.57
N VAL A 32 3.49 -5.99 19.31
CA VAL A 32 2.13 -5.53 19.01
C VAL A 32 1.12 -6.65 19.20
N ARG A 33 0.19 -6.48 20.13
CA ARG A 33 -0.84 -7.47 20.43
C ARG A 33 -2.05 -7.41 19.50
N ARG A 34 -2.39 -6.23 18.97
CA ARG A 34 -3.52 -6.03 18.06
C ARG A 34 -3.00 -5.43 16.77
N THR A 35 -3.33 -6.08 15.66
CA THR A 35 -2.82 -5.77 14.32
C THR A 35 -3.95 -5.73 13.31
N VAL A 36 -3.66 -5.42 12.08
CA VAL A 36 -4.59 -5.52 10.95
C VAL A 36 -5.21 -6.92 10.83
N SER A 37 -4.54 -7.96 11.35
CA SER A 37 -5.07 -9.33 11.40
C SER A 37 -6.39 -9.42 12.17
N ASP A 38 -6.50 -8.73 13.31
CA ASP A 38 -7.71 -8.70 14.12
C ASP A 38 -8.88 -8.03 13.38
N VAL A 39 -8.57 -7.01 12.60
CA VAL A 39 -9.57 -6.33 11.75
C VAL A 39 -10.06 -7.27 10.65
N LEU A 40 -9.16 -7.92 9.95
CA LEU A 40 -9.49 -8.86 8.87
C LEU A 40 -10.27 -10.09 9.38
N LEU A 41 -10.04 -10.48 10.64
CA LEU A 41 -10.79 -11.54 11.31
C LEU A 41 -12.16 -11.06 11.83
N GLY A 42 -12.39 -9.76 11.91
CA GLY A 42 -13.59 -9.15 12.50
C GLY A 42 -13.59 -9.22 14.03
N GLN A 43 -12.43 -9.31 14.66
CA GLN A 43 -12.25 -9.38 16.11
C GLN A 43 -12.04 -8.00 16.75
N SER A 44 -11.62 -7.02 15.96
CA SER A 44 -11.42 -5.63 16.42
C SER A 44 -11.80 -4.64 15.33
N SER A 45 -12.15 -3.43 15.72
CA SER A 45 -12.32 -2.30 14.80
C SER A 45 -10.96 -1.70 14.42
N LEU A 46 -10.90 -1.02 13.28
CA LEU A 46 -9.71 -0.27 12.86
C LEU A 46 -9.27 0.74 13.91
N VAL A 47 -10.20 1.50 14.49
CA VAL A 47 -9.91 2.47 15.56
C VAL A 47 -9.27 1.79 16.79
N ALA A 48 -9.75 0.62 17.18
CA ALA A 48 -9.22 -0.08 18.35
C ALA A 48 -7.80 -0.64 18.13
N VAL A 49 -7.40 -0.78 16.88
CA VAL A 49 -6.08 -1.28 16.46
C VAL A 49 -5.14 -0.15 16.08
N SER A 50 -5.70 0.99 15.62
CA SER A 50 -4.94 2.18 15.23
C SER A 50 -4.10 2.73 16.38
N ARG A 51 -2.94 3.25 16.07
CA ARG A 51 -1.97 3.86 16.99
C ARG A 51 -1.48 5.18 16.44
N GLU A 52 -1.38 6.16 17.31
CA GLU A 52 -0.66 7.40 17.02
C GLU A 52 0.82 7.07 16.75
N THR A 53 1.43 7.80 15.84
CA THR A 53 2.87 7.73 15.57
C THR A 53 3.59 8.95 16.15
N SER A 54 4.91 8.99 16.01
CA SER A 54 5.70 10.18 16.38
C SER A 54 5.48 11.39 15.45
N VAL A 55 4.69 11.22 14.38
CA VAL A 55 4.38 12.28 13.40
C VAL A 55 2.94 12.72 13.62
N ASP A 56 2.76 13.99 13.95
CA ASP A 56 1.44 14.59 14.15
C ASP A 56 0.54 14.40 12.93
N GLY A 57 -0.70 13.95 13.15
CA GLY A 57 -1.67 13.70 12.08
C GLY A 57 -1.43 12.42 11.27
N LEU A 58 -0.54 11.53 11.74
CA LEU A 58 -0.23 10.26 11.10
C LEU A 58 -0.48 9.09 12.06
N ASP A 59 -1.52 8.31 11.80
CA ASP A 59 -1.84 7.10 12.54
C ASP A 59 -1.46 5.85 11.76
N LEU A 60 -1.23 4.76 12.49
CA LEU A 60 -0.85 3.46 11.92
C LEU A 60 -1.74 2.32 12.44
N VAL A 61 -2.25 1.50 11.54
CA VAL A 61 -2.72 0.14 11.80
C VAL A 61 -1.58 -0.82 11.51
N PRO A 62 -0.95 -1.39 12.55
CA PRO A 62 0.28 -2.17 12.40
C PRO A 62 0.03 -3.58 11.87
N ALA A 63 1.06 -4.17 11.28
CA ALA A 63 1.16 -5.59 10.94
C ALA A 63 2.15 -6.33 11.86
N ASN A 64 2.09 -7.65 11.79
CA ASN A 64 3.09 -8.56 12.33
C ASN A 64 3.16 -9.86 11.50
N GLN A 65 4.07 -10.76 11.84
CA GLN A 65 4.30 -12.01 11.10
C GLN A 65 3.10 -12.97 11.09
N GLU A 66 2.16 -12.85 12.04
CA GLU A 66 0.93 -13.67 12.05
C GLU A 66 0.06 -13.44 10.81
N LEU A 67 0.20 -12.27 10.19
CA LEU A 67 -0.49 -11.93 8.95
C LEU A 67 -0.15 -12.88 7.80
N ALA A 68 1.05 -13.49 7.78
CA ALA A 68 1.45 -14.50 6.80
C ALA A 68 0.62 -15.80 6.90
N VAL A 69 0.23 -16.17 8.11
CA VAL A 69 -0.64 -17.32 8.34
C VAL A 69 -2.06 -16.98 7.94
N LEU A 70 -2.51 -15.78 8.30
CA LEU A 70 -3.85 -15.30 7.95
C LEU A 70 -4.04 -15.23 6.44
N ASP A 71 -3.07 -14.75 5.67
CA ASP A 71 -3.13 -14.70 4.20
C ASP A 71 -3.45 -16.09 3.59
N LYS A 72 -2.91 -17.15 4.18
CA LYS A 72 -3.12 -18.53 3.71
C LYS A 72 -4.47 -19.14 4.06
N ILE A 73 -5.17 -18.63 5.06
CA ILE A 73 -6.43 -19.20 5.55
C ILE A 73 -7.64 -18.32 5.29
N LEU A 74 -7.43 -17.02 5.08
CA LEU A 74 -8.50 -16.04 4.95
C LEU A 74 -9.43 -16.36 3.75
N TYR A 75 -8.87 -16.88 2.64
CA TYR A 75 -9.65 -17.23 1.44
C TYR A 75 -10.74 -18.31 1.68
N LYS A 76 -10.65 -19.05 2.78
CA LYS A 76 -11.66 -20.03 3.17
C LYS A 76 -12.91 -19.41 3.80
N ARG A 77 -12.85 -18.13 4.15
CA ARG A 77 -13.97 -17.42 4.76
C ARG A 77 -14.87 -16.80 3.69
N SER A 78 -16.17 -16.81 3.97
CA SER A 78 -17.13 -16.12 3.10
C SER A 78 -16.80 -14.64 2.98
N GLU A 79 -16.88 -14.10 1.76
CA GLU A 79 -16.66 -12.68 1.44
C GLU A 79 -15.34 -12.14 1.97
N TYR A 80 -14.30 -12.97 1.91
CA TYR A 80 -12.99 -12.67 2.46
C TYR A 80 -12.36 -11.44 1.79
N GLU A 81 -12.70 -11.14 0.55
CA GLU A 81 -12.21 -10.00 -0.21
C GLU A 81 -12.67 -8.65 0.36
N TYR A 82 -13.77 -8.63 1.09
CA TYR A 82 -14.41 -7.43 1.63
C TYR A 82 -14.08 -7.13 3.09
N ARG A 83 -13.22 -7.93 3.73
CA ARG A 83 -12.95 -7.82 5.17
C ARG A 83 -12.35 -6.46 5.55
N LEU A 84 -11.33 -6.03 4.81
CA LEU A 84 -10.71 -4.72 5.05
C LEU A 84 -11.68 -3.57 4.73
N LYS A 85 -12.40 -3.67 3.61
CA LYS A 85 -13.39 -2.69 3.22
C LYS A 85 -14.44 -2.46 4.31
N ARG A 86 -14.99 -3.54 4.87
CA ARG A 86 -15.94 -3.47 5.99
C ARG A 86 -15.31 -2.86 7.25
N GLY A 87 -14.05 -3.22 7.54
CA GLY A 87 -13.31 -2.62 8.66
C GLY A 87 -13.18 -1.10 8.51
N LEU A 88 -12.92 -0.63 7.30
CA LEU A 88 -12.86 0.79 6.97
C LEU A 88 -14.25 1.46 7.05
N GLU A 89 -15.30 0.86 6.52
CA GLU A 89 -16.67 1.40 6.51
C GLU A 89 -17.28 1.54 7.92
N HIS A 90 -16.91 0.66 8.85
CA HIS A 90 -17.34 0.74 10.25
C HIS A 90 -16.49 1.70 11.09
N THR A 91 -15.43 2.19 10.53
CA THR A 91 -14.61 3.23 11.14
C THR A 91 -15.11 4.55 10.56
N HIS A 92 -15.49 5.50 11.43
CA HIS A 92 -15.91 6.81 10.94
C HIS A 92 -14.82 7.38 10.03
N TYR A 93 -15.04 7.35 8.71
CA TYR A 93 -14.17 7.98 7.69
C TYR A 93 -13.90 9.47 7.96
N GLU A 94 -14.65 10.05 8.90
CA GLU A 94 -14.54 11.45 9.32
C GLU A 94 -13.25 11.75 10.10
N LEU A 95 -12.51 10.72 10.53
CA LEU A 95 -11.29 10.92 11.32
C LEU A 95 -10.03 11.13 10.48
N HIS A 96 -9.99 10.65 9.24
CA HIS A 96 -8.81 10.74 8.38
C HIS A 96 -9.17 11.20 6.97
N ASP A 97 -8.40 12.14 6.44
CA ASP A 97 -8.56 12.62 5.06
C ASP A 97 -8.08 11.60 4.02
N VAL A 98 -7.09 10.79 4.38
CA VAL A 98 -6.43 9.85 3.47
C VAL A 98 -6.10 8.56 4.21
N VAL A 99 -6.40 7.42 3.57
CA VAL A 99 -5.95 6.09 4.02
C VAL A 99 -4.94 5.55 3.00
N LEU A 100 -3.73 5.24 3.44
CA LEU A 100 -2.69 4.60 2.62
C LEU A 100 -2.49 3.17 3.10
N MET A 101 -2.61 2.22 2.17
CA MET A 101 -2.46 0.80 2.43
C MET A 101 -1.16 0.30 1.81
N ASP A 102 -0.21 -0.14 2.63
CA ASP A 102 1.02 -0.80 2.18
C ASP A 102 0.78 -2.29 1.97
N CYS A 103 1.05 -2.78 0.78
CA CYS A 103 0.70 -4.13 0.35
C CYS A 103 1.95 -4.98 0.11
N PRO A 104 1.89 -6.29 0.42
CA PRO A 104 2.96 -7.21 0.07
C PRO A 104 3.13 -7.30 -1.46
N PRO A 105 4.32 -7.67 -1.95
CA PRO A 105 4.59 -7.78 -3.38
C PRO A 105 3.86 -8.98 -4.05
N ALA A 106 3.17 -9.80 -3.29
CA ALA A 106 2.45 -10.97 -3.76
C ALA A 106 0.99 -10.64 -4.10
N PHE A 107 0.44 -11.31 -5.11
CA PHE A 107 -0.99 -11.21 -5.48
C PHE A 107 -1.84 -12.19 -4.63
N GLY A 108 -1.77 -12.03 -3.31
CA GLY A 108 -2.47 -12.84 -2.33
C GLY A 108 -3.80 -12.25 -1.87
N THR A 109 -4.34 -12.86 -0.83
CA THR A 109 -5.61 -12.46 -0.20
C THR A 109 -5.56 -11.05 0.39
N LEU A 110 -4.40 -10.66 0.94
CA LEU A 110 -4.18 -9.33 1.53
C LEU A 110 -4.23 -8.24 0.47
N THR A 111 -3.50 -8.42 -0.63
CA THR A 111 -3.52 -7.49 -1.77
C THR A 111 -4.93 -7.37 -2.36
N LEU A 112 -5.67 -8.48 -2.46
CA LEU A 112 -7.05 -8.46 -2.95
C LEU A 112 -7.97 -7.66 -2.01
N ASN A 113 -7.81 -7.77 -0.68
CA ASN A 113 -8.53 -6.96 0.29
C ASN A 113 -8.24 -5.47 0.13
N ALA A 114 -6.97 -5.09 -0.02
CA ALA A 114 -6.59 -3.70 -0.26
C ALA A 114 -7.23 -3.14 -1.54
N LEU A 115 -7.12 -3.85 -2.66
CA LEU A 115 -7.66 -3.41 -3.95
C LEU A 115 -9.21 -3.35 -3.95
N THR A 116 -9.86 -4.22 -3.19
CA THR A 116 -11.33 -4.20 -3.02
C THR A 116 -11.79 -2.98 -2.23
N ALA A 117 -10.96 -2.48 -1.32
CA ALA A 117 -11.25 -1.33 -0.48
C ALA A 117 -10.79 0.02 -1.08
N ALA A 118 -9.79 0.02 -1.94
CA ALA A 118 -9.13 1.22 -2.43
C ALA A 118 -9.93 1.97 -3.52
N ASP A 119 -9.80 3.28 -3.56
CA ASP A 119 -10.23 4.13 -4.67
C ASP A 119 -9.16 4.22 -5.76
N LEU A 120 -7.90 4.25 -5.35
CA LEU A 120 -6.74 4.42 -6.22
C LEU A 120 -5.63 3.42 -5.87
N LEU A 121 -5.17 2.68 -6.86
CA LEU A 121 -3.94 1.91 -6.80
C LEU A 121 -2.78 2.73 -7.38
N ILE A 122 -1.75 2.97 -6.59
CA ILE A 122 -0.48 3.51 -7.08
C ILE A 122 0.45 2.33 -7.33
N ILE A 123 0.95 2.21 -8.57
CA ILE A 123 1.87 1.13 -8.99
C ILE A 123 3.26 1.75 -9.15
N PRO A 124 4.20 1.54 -8.21
CA PRO A 124 5.58 1.94 -8.39
C PRO A 124 6.22 1.11 -9.51
N VAL A 125 6.86 1.79 -10.45
CA VAL A 125 7.52 1.16 -11.60
C VAL A 125 8.96 1.64 -11.68
N GLN A 126 9.90 0.72 -11.56
CA GLN A 126 11.30 0.99 -11.89
C GLN A 126 11.50 0.89 -13.41
N CYS A 127 12.36 1.75 -13.96
CA CYS A 127 12.63 1.75 -15.40
C CYS A 127 13.59 0.61 -15.79
N GLU A 128 13.18 -0.63 -15.53
CA GLU A 128 13.92 -1.86 -15.84
C GLU A 128 13.06 -2.77 -16.72
N TYR A 129 13.72 -3.59 -17.54
CA TYR A 129 13.04 -4.46 -18.51
C TYR A 129 11.99 -5.38 -17.87
N TYR A 130 12.32 -6.00 -16.73
CA TYR A 130 11.41 -6.93 -16.06
C TYR A 130 10.24 -6.22 -15.36
N ALA A 131 10.42 -4.99 -14.90
CA ALA A 131 9.36 -4.23 -14.26
C ALA A 131 8.19 -3.93 -15.22
N VAL A 132 8.50 -3.59 -16.49
CA VAL A 132 7.49 -3.37 -17.53
C VAL A 132 6.72 -4.67 -17.82
N ARG A 133 7.40 -5.82 -17.82
CA ARG A 133 6.76 -7.13 -18.00
C ARG A 133 5.81 -7.47 -16.86
N SER A 134 6.22 -7.22 -15.63
CA SER A 134 5.40 -7.47 -14.43
C SER A 134 4.16 -6.59 -14.38
N LEU A 135 4.20 -5.40 -14.99
CA LEU A 135 3.06 -4.48 -15.05
C LEU A 135 1.82 -5.12 -15.69
N HIS A 136 1.98 -5.97 -16.72
CA HIS A 136 0.86 -6.67 -17.31
C HIS A 136 0.10 -7.58 -16.32
N GLN A 137 0.81 -8.22 -15.40
CA GLN A 137 0.21 -9.06 -14.38
C GLN A 137 -0.60 -8.21 -13.39
N VAL A 138 -0.04 -7.08 -12.95
CA VAL A 138 -0.75 -6.12 -12.07
C VAL A 138 -2.02 -5.59 -12.74
N LEU A 139 -1.95 -5.20 -14.02
CA LEU A 139 -3.10 -4.70 -14.76
C LEU A 139 -4.17 -5.79 -14.97
N GLY A 140 -3.77 -7.04 -15.15
CA GLY A 140 -4.68 -8.18 -15.16
C GLY A 140 -5.43 -8.34 -13.83
N LEU A 141 -4.74 -8.19 -12.70
CA LEU A 141 -5.36 -8.20 -11.37
C LEU A 141 -6.33 -7.02 -11.19
N VAL A 142 -5.94 -5.81 -11.59
CA VAL A 142 -6.82 -4.62 -11.55
C VAL A 142 -8.10 -4.86 -12.35
N SER A 143 -7.99 -5.43 -13.56
CA SER A 143 -9.14 -5.77 -14.38
C SER A 143 -10.07 -6.77 -13.70
N MET A 144 -9.51 -7.82 -13.09
CA MET A 144 -10.27 -8.82 -12.33
C MET A 144 -11.01 -8.19 -11.13
N VAL A 145 -10.31 -7.36 -10.35
CA VAL A 145 -10.90 -6.68 -9.19
C VAL A 145 -12.03 -5.73 -9.62
N ARG A 146 -11.83 -4.95 -10.68
CA ARG A 146 -12.87 -4.08 -11.23
C ARG A 146 -14.13 -4.85 -11.65
N HIS A 147 -13.95 -6.02 -12.19
CA HIS A 147 -15.07 -6.84 -12.64
C HIS A 147 -15.80 -7.53 -11.48
N LYS A 148 -15.10 -7.94 -10.43
CA LYS A 148 -15.65 -8.78 -9.36
C LYS A 148 -16.03 -8.04 -8.09
N THR A 149 -15.17 -7.16 -7.58
CA THR A 149 -15.30 -6.65 -6.22
C THR A 149 -15.30 -5.13 -6.11
N ASN A 150 -14.58 -4.41 -7.00
CA ASN A 150 -14.46 -2.95 -6.93
C ASN A 150 -14.48 -2.29 -8.31
N PRO A 151 -15.64 -2.04 -8.92
CA PRO A 151 -15.75 -1.40 -10.24
C PRO A 151 -15.16 0.01 -10.31
N ARG A 152 -15.00 0.69 -9.18
CA ARG A 152 -14.51 2.07 -9.10
C ARG A 152 -12.99 2.17 -8.97
N LEU A 153 -12.29 1.06 -8.74
CA LEU A 153 -10.84 1.07 -8.59
C LEU A 153 -10.16 1.76 -9.77
N SER A 154 -9.46 2.84 -9.52
CA SER A 154 -8.58 3.49 -10.49
C SER A 154 -7.12 3.09 -10.24
N TYR A 155 -6.23 3.35 -11.21
CA TYR A 155 -4.81 3.13 -11.01
C TYR A 155 -3.97 4.24 -11.64
N ARG A 156 -2.78 4.45 -11.10
CA ARG A 156 -1.75 5.33 -11.61
C ARG A 156 -0.38 4.65 -11.51
N LEU A 157 0.47 4.91 -12.47
CA LEU A 157 1.86 4.46 -12.49
C LEU A 157 2.75 5.56 -11.94
N LEU A 158 3.64 5.21 -11.01
CA LEU A 158 4.63 6.12 -10.45
C LEU A 158 6.03 5.61 -10.77
N VAL A 159 6.78 6.34 -11.60
CA VAL A 159 8.17 6.00 -11.87
C VAL A 159 9.02 6.27 -10.63
N THR A 160 9.74 5.25 -10.18
CA THR A 160 10.61 5.32 -9.01
C THR A 160 12.03 4.85 -9.34
N MET A 161 12.98 5.18 -8.46
CA MET A 161 14.39 4.79 -8.61
C MET A 161 14.99 5.19 -9.97
N PHE A 162 14.56 6.31 -10.51
CA PHE A 162 14.98 6.79 -11.82
C PHE A 162 16.37 7.40 -11.77
N ASP A 163 17.29 6.94 -12.62
CA ASP A 163 18.59 7.58 -12.85
C ASP A 163 18.60 8.21 -14.25
N VAL A 164 18.63 9.53 -14.30
CA VAL A 164 18.64 10.32 -15.56
C VAL A 164 19.86 10.03 -16.44
N ARG A 165 20.96 9.55 -15.86
CA ARG A 165 22.20 9.21 -16.58
C ARG A 165 22.07 7.88 -17.30
N ASN A 166 21.14 7.00 -16.89
CA ASN A 166 20.95 5.68 -17.47
C ASN A 166 20.11 5.78 -18.75
N LYS A 167 20.70 5.42 -19.88
CA LYS A 167 20.01 5.44 -21.20
C LYS A 167 18.80 4.50 -21.25
N ILE A 168 18.87 3.34 -20.58
CA ILE A 168 17.78 2.36 -20.53
C ILE A 168 16.59 2.93 -19.77
N HIS A 169 16.81 3.64 -18.67
CA HIS A 169 15.74 4.28 -17.91
C HIS A 169 14.99 5.30 -18.77
N ARG A 170 15.69 6.09 -19.58
CA ARG A 170 15.05 7.07 -20.48
C ARG A 170 14.20 6.41 -21.55
N LEU A 171 14.72 5.37 -22.21
CA LEU A 171 13.98 4.63 -23.23
C LEU A 171 12.71 3.98 -22.66
N ILE A 172 12.82 3.38 -21.48
CA ILE A 172 11.66 2.76 -20.80
C ILE A 172 10.64 3.82 -20.39
N LEU A 173 11.09 4.97 -19.89
CA LEU A 173 10.21 6.09 -19.54
C LEU A 173 9.43 6.60 -20.76
N GLU A 174 10.10 6.78 -21.92
CA GLU A 174 9.45 7.14 -23.19
C GLU A 174 8.40 6.11 -23.59
N HIS A 175 8.71 4.83 -23.44
CA HIS A 175 7.76 3.75 -23.74
C HIS A 175 6.56 3.76 -22.78
N LEU A 176 6.77 4.00 -21.49
CA LEU A 176 5.69 4.15 -20.51
C LEU A 176 4.80 5.36 -20.82
N HIS A 177 5.40 6.50 -21.19
CA HIS A 177 4.67 7.68 -21.63
C HIS A 177 3.81 7.42 -22.85
N ALA A 178 4.37 6.77 -23.87
CA ALA A 178 3.63 6.48 -25.11
C ALA A 178 2.43 5.52 -24.89
N ARG A 179 2.53 4.60 -23.91
CA ARG A 179 1.52 3.57 -23.70
C ARG A 179 0.53 3.88 -22.58
N PHE A 180 0.93 4.66 -21.58
CA PHE A 180 0.16 4.92 -20.35
C PHE A 180 0.04 6.40 -20.03
N THR A 181 -0.06 7.27 -21.04
CA THR A 181 -0.07 8.74 -20.91
C THR A 181 -1.03 9.21 -19.80
N ASP A 182 -2.27 8.72 -19.80
CA ASP A 182 -3.30 9.15 -18.84
C ASP A 182 -3.16 8.51 -17.45
N ALA A 183 -2.45 7.39 -17.36
CA ALA A 183 -2.25 6.66 -16.11
C ALA A 183 -0.91 6.97 -15.45
N LEU A 184 0.02 7.59 -16.13
CA LEU A 184 1.36 7.89 -15.61
C LEU A 184 1.35 9.20 -14.82
N PHE A 185 1.90 9.20 -13.62
CA PHE A 185 2.16 10.44 -12.89
C PHE A 185 3.22 11.27 -13.63
N ARG A 186 3.06 12.59 -13.59
CA ARG A 186 4.11 13.52 -14.07
C ARG A 186 5.34 13.52 -13.16
N THR A 187 5.12 13.23 -11.88
CA THR A 187 6.20 13.14 -10.88
C THR A 187 7.00 11.87 -11.11
N ILE A 188 8.32 12.00 -11.05
CA ILE A 188 9.29 10.90 -11.13
C ILE A 188 10.13 10.95 -9.85
N ILE A 189 10.21 9.83 -9.14
CA ILE A 189 11.06 9.69 -7.96
C ILE A 189 12.43 9.18 -8.39
N GLN A 190 13.44 10.02 -8.23
CA GLN A 190 14.81 9.66 -8.56
C GLN A 190 15.44 8.79 -7.47
N VAL A 191 16.59 8.19 -7.77
CA VAL A 191 17.41 7.51 -6.77
C VAL A 191 17.90 8.54 -5.76
N ASP A 192 17.54 8.34 -4.49
CA ASP A 192 18.02 9.14 -3.36
C ASP A 192 18.51 8.22 -2.24
N THR A 193 19.72 8.43 -1.77
CA THR A 193 20.32 7.66 -0.67
C THR A 193 19.64 7.95 0.66
N ARG A 194 19.15 9.18 0.87
CA ARG A 194 18.44 9.57 2.10
C ARG A 194 17.18 8.75 2.32
N LEU A 195 16.43 8.44 1.24
CA LEU A 195 15.24 7.58 1.31
C LEU A 195 15.58 6.13 1.70
N ARG A 196 16.81 5.68 1.47
CA ARG A 196 17.28 4.36 1.88
C ARG A 196 17.70 4.31 3.36
N GLU A 197 18.12 5.44 3.88
CA GLU A 197 18.63 5.57 5.26
C GLU A 197 17.51 5.88 6.25
N SER A 198 16.40 6.53 5.82
CA SER A 198 15.32 6.98 6.70
C SER A 198 14.74 5.89 7.61
N PRO A 199 14.52 4.64 7.17
CA PRO A 199 13.99 3.58 8.04
C PRO A 199 14.92 3.24 9.20
N THR A 200 16.24 3.45 9.05
CA THR A 200 17.23 3.20 10.11
C THR A 200 17.04 4.15 11.30
N PHE A 201 16.45 5.30 11.07
CA PHE A 201 16.22 6.33 12.09
C PHE A 201 14.78 6.35 12.61
N GLY A 202 13.91 5.44 12.13
CA GLY A 202 12.48 5.41 12.50
C GLY A 202 11.72 6.67 12.07
N LEU A 203 12.21 7.39 11.04
CA LEU A 203 11.61 8.60 10.49
C LEU A 203 11.10 8.32 9.07
N PRO A 204 9.88 8.76 8.73
CA PRO A 204 9.33 8.58 7.39
C PRO A 204 9.98 9.50 6.35
#